data_a994629f9b8150efd7a10155691cdf72
#
_entry.id   a994629f9b8150efd7a10155691cdf72
#
_cell.length_a   1.000
_cell.length_b   1.000
_cell.length_c   1.000
_cell.angle_alpha   90.00
_cell.angle_beta   90.00
_cell.angle_gamma   90.00
#
_symmetry.space_group_name_H-M   'P 1'
#
loop_
_entity.id
_entity.type
_entity.pdbx_description
1 polymer ?
#
loop_
_entity_poly.entity_id
_entity_poly.type
_entity_poly.pdbx_seq_one_letter_code
_entity_poly.pdbx_strand_id
1 'polypeptide(L)'
;MSEYRNRTTGEVKTQGQWRAANPNMSLPKVWNSNVLDALNIDAVLRSPAATTTAYQMSVRDGVEQDANGNLIEKYVARDLFTDTTEDGVTITKAEHEAAYQATIDATTADVHRNTRASLLAETDFYALSDVTMTDAMTAYRQALRDITSHSNWPNLEEANWPVKP
;
A
#
# COMPACT_ATOMS: atom_id res chain seq x y z
N MET A 1 -4.64 17.95 9.40
CA MET A 1 -5.39 19.20 9.54
C MET A 1 -6.79 18.86 10.02
N SER A 2 -7.42 19.71 10.85
CA SER A 2 -8.82 19.49 11.26
C SER A 2 -9.75 20.02 10.20
N GLU A 3 -10.77 19.24 9.85
CA GLU A 3 -11.82 19.61 8.91
C GLU A 3 -13.16 19.71 9.61
N TYR A 4 -14.04 20.51 9.05
CA TYR A 4 -15.36 20.78 9.59
C TYR A 4 -16.38 20.86 8.43
N ARG A 5 -17.57 20.33 8.67
CA ARG A 5 -18.68 20.33 7.71
C ARG A 5 -19.76 21.31 8.14
N ASN A 6 -20.22 22.14 7.22
CA ASN A 6 -21.35 23.02 7.46
C ASN A 6 -22.65 22.21 7.60
N ARG A 7 -23.41 22.47 8.67
CA ARG A 7 -24.66 21.75 9.02
C ARG A 7 -25.78 21.96 7.98
N THR A 8 -25.80 23.13 7.32
CA THR A 8 -26.84 23.47 6.36
C THR A 8 -26.43 23.13 4.93
N THR A 9 -25.24 23.55 4.50
CA THR A 9 -24.81 23.39 3.11
C THR A 9 -24.12 22.07 2.84
N GLY A 10 -23.62 21.38 3.88
CA GLY A 10 -22.81 20.17 3.75
C GLY A 10 -21.36 20.40 3.30
N GLU A 11 -20.98 21.66 3.06
CA GLU A 11 -19.64 22.01 2.60
C GLU A 11 -18.57 21.66 3.64
N VAL A 12 -17.51 20.98 3.21
CA VAL A 12 -16.39 20.59 4.07
C VAL A 12 -15.19 21.46 3.77
N LYS A 13 -14.63 22.06 4.83
CA LYS A 13 -13.46 22.93 4.76
C LYS A 13 -12.51 22.66 5.91
N THR A 14 -11.25 22.95 5.70
CA THR A 14 -10.25 22.99 6.77
C THR A 14 -10.48 24.19 7.70
N GLN A 15 -9.92 24.13 8.91
CA GLN A 15 -9.97 25.24 9.86
C GLN A 15 -9.45 26.54 9.25
N GLY A 16 -8.38 26.49 8.45
CA GLY A 16 -7.81 27.65 7.76
C GLY A 16 -8.76 28.26 6.74
N GLN A 17 -9.43 27.42 5.94
CA GLN A 17 -10.41 27.87 4.95
C GLN A 17 -11.65 28.48 5.61
N TRP A 18 -12.13 27.92 6.72
CA TRP A 18 -13.22 28.52 7.50
C TRP A 18 -12.84 29.89 8.07
N ARG A 19 -11.59 30.06 8.55
CA ARG A 19 -11.08 31.38 8.98
C ARG A 19 -11.08 32.38 7.84
N ALA A 20 -10.56 31.98 6.69
CA ALA A 20 -10.53 32.85 5.50
C ALA A 20 -11.92 33.24 5.01
N ALA A 21 -12.90 32.34 5.14
CA ALA A 21 -14.30 32.63 4.79
C ALA A 21 -15.02 33.58 5.80
N ASN A 22 -14.46 33.77 7.00
CA ASN A 22 -15.04 34.60 8.06
C ASN A 22 -14.04 35.66 8.57
N PRO A 23 -13.54 36.56 7.72
CA PRO A 23 -12.46 37.50 8.05
C PRO A 23 -12.82 38.48 9.16
N ASN A 24 -14.11 38.74 9.37
CA ASN A 24 -14.61 39.66 10.38
C ASN A 24 -14.83 38.99 11.76
N MET A 25 -14.58 37.71 11.88
CA MET A 25 -14.68 36.96 13.15
C MET A 25 -13.32 36.73 13.77
N SER A 26 -13.16 37.10 15.05
CA SER A 26 -11.99 36.76 15.83
C SER A 26 -12.09 35.31 16.34
N LEU A 27 -11.53 34.36 15.60
CA LEU A 27 -11.61 32.93 15.94
C LEU A 27 -10.38 32.48 16.74
N PRO A 28 -10.53 31.77 17.87
CA PRO A 28 -9.43 31.27 18.70
C PRO A 28 -8.63 30.19 17.95
N LYS A 29 -7.40 29.89 18.40
CA LYS A 29 -6.55 28.87 17.80
C LYS A 29 -7.18 27.47 17.88
N VAL A 30 -7.75 27.16 19.06
CA VAL A 30 -8.47 25.89 19.32
C VAL A 30 -9.95 26.16 19.31
N TRP A 31 -10.71 25.38 18.56
CA TRP A 31 -12.14 25.51 18.43
C TRP A 31 -12.87 24.57 19.40
N ASN A 32 -13.80 25.16 20.15
CA ASN A 32 -14.72 24.47 21.05
C ASN A 32 -16.15 24.49 20.48
N SER A 33 -17.10 23.88 21.16
CA SER A 33 -18.50 23.81 20.74
C SER A 33 -19.10 25.20 20.42
N ASN A 34 -18.79 26.22 21.23
CA ASN A 34 -19.34 27.58 20.99
C ASN A 34 -18.88 28.14 19.64
N VAL A 35 -17.64 27.89 19.22
CA VAL A 35 -17.12 28.32 17.92
C VAL A 35 -17.80 27.52 16.80
N LEU A 36 -17.97 26.21 16.99
CA LEU A 36 -18.63 25.35 16.01
C LEU A 36 -20.07 25.76 15.80
N ASP A 37 -20.80 26.08 16.87
CA ASP A 37 -22.16 26.54 16.82
C ASP A 37 -22.28 27.93 16.17
N ALA A 38 -21.37 28.85 16.51
CA ALA A 38 -21.36 30.20 15.90
C ALA A 38 -21.10 30.15 14.38
N LEU A 39 -20.32 29.16 13.91
CA LEU A 39 -20.03 28.93 12.49
C LEU A 39 -21.04 27.98 11.81
N ASN A 40 -21.96 27.39 12.58
CA ASN A 40 -22.90 26.36 12.12
C ASN A 40 -22.20 25.17 11.43
N ILE A 41 -21.16 24.63 12.08
CA ILE A 41 -20.34 23.54 11.58
C ILE A 41 -20.17 22.44 12.61
N ASP A 42 -19.86 21.22 12.14
CA ASP A 42 -19.48 20.09 12.95
C ASP A 42 -18.07 19.62 12.59
N ALA A 43 -17.33 19.10 13.57
CA ALA A 43 -16.02 18.54 13.35
C ALA A 43 -16.13 17.24 12.54
N VAL A 44 -15.23 17.06 11.58
CA VAL A 44 -15.05 15.81 10.85
C VAL A 44 -13.88 15.07 11.48
N LEU A 45 -14.15 13.90 12.01
CA LEU A 45 -13.15 13.03 12.60
C LEU A 45 -12.44 12.23 11.52
N ARG A 46 -11.20 11.83 11.78
CA ARG A 46 -10.47 10.94 10.90
C ARG A 46 -11.01 9.53 10.98
N SER A 47 -11.05 8.84 9.85
CA SER A 47 -11.29 7.41 9.77
C SER A 47 -10.11 6.69 9.12
N PRO A 48 -9.99 5.37 9.29
CA PRO A 48 -9.01 4.58 8.56
C PRO A 48 -9.32 4.60 7.06
N ALA A 49 -8.29 4.33 6.26
CA ALA A 49 -8.45 4.10 4.82
C ALA A 49 -9.37 2.89 4.56
N ALA A 50 -10.05 2.90 3.43
CA ALA A 50 -10.82 1.72 2.99
C ALA A 50 -9.89 0.51 2.80
N THR A 51 -10.37 -0.67 3.14
CA THR A 51 -9.68 -1.92 2.83
C THR A 51 -9.64 -2.09 1.31
N THR A 52 -8.46 -2.35 0.77
CA THR A 52 -8.22 -2.48 -0.67
C THR A 52 -7.54 -3.80 -1.01
N THR A 53 -7.74 -4.26 -2.24
CA THR A 53 -6.93 -5.31 -2.86
C THR A 53 -5.62 -4.74 -3.42
N ALA A 54 -4.75 -5.61 -3.96
CA ALA A 54 -3.51 -5.19 -4.62
C ALA A 54 -3.76 -4.29 -5.86
N TYR A 55 -4.97 -4.36 -6.44
CA TYR A 55 -5.35 -3.59 -7.64
C TYR A 55 -6.30 -2.43 -7.35
N GLN A 56 -6.38 -2.03 -6.08
CA GLN A 56 -7.24 -0.94 -5.63
C GLN A 56 -6.48 0.06 -4.79
N MET A 57 -6.95 1.28 -4.79
CA MET A 57 -6.49 2.35 -3.91
C MET A 57 -7.65 2.87 -3.04
N SER A 58 -7.32 3.25 -1.81
CA SER A 58 -8.27 3.94 -0.94
C SER A 58 -8.33 5.41 -1.31
N VAL A 59 -9.50 5.88 -1.70
CA VAL A 59 -9.74 7.27 -2.11
C VAL A 59 -10.77 7.90 -1.19
N ARG A 60 -10.51 9.14 -0.80
CA ARG A 60 -11.49 9.91 -0.04
C ARG A 60 -12.72 10.19 -0.88
N ASP A 61 -13.91 9.90 -0.34
CA ASP A 61 -15.22 10.06 -0.98
C ASP A 61 -16.19 10.84 -0.08
N GLY A 62 -15.71 11.97 0.46
CA GLY A 62 -16.52 12.86 1.27
C GLY A 62 -16.50 12.55 2.77
N VAL A 63 -17.68 12.65 3.38
CA VAL A 63 -17.92 12.50 4.82
C VAL A 63 -19.16 11.64 5.03
N GLU A 64 -19.16 10.79 6.03
CA GLU A 64 -20.31 9.98 6.46
C GLU A 64 -20.50 10.05 7.97
N GLN A 65 -21.57 9.47 8.49
CA GLN A 65 -21.77 9.32 9.92
C GLN A 65 -21.37 7.90 10.37
N ASP A 66 -20.65 7.82 11.50
CA ASP A 66 -20.39 6.56 12.17
C ASP A 66 -21.62 6.06 12.97
N ALA A 67 -21.50 4.90 13.58
CA ALA A 67 -22.56 4.27 14.39
C ALA A 67 -22.98 5.12 15.61
N ASN A 68 -22.14 6.08 16.03
CA ASN A 68 -22.39 6.98 17.15
C ASN A 68 -22.94 8.34 16.69
N GLY A 69 -23.16 8.51 15.37
CA GLY A 69 -23.62 9.76 14.78
C GLY A 69 -22.55 10.83 14.56
N ASN A 70 -21.26 10.51 14.79
CA ASN A 70 -20.18 11.45 14.52
C ASN A 70 -19.90 11.53 13.01
N LEU A 71 -19.55 12.73 12.54
CA LEU A 71 -19.07 12.89 11.17
C LEU A 71 -17.63 12.40 11.07
N ILE A 72 -17.38 11.48 10.15
CA ILE A 72 -16.06 10.89 9.88
C ILE A 72 -15.70 11.06 8.40
N GLU A 73 -14.41 11.03 8.10
CA GLU A 73 -13.92 10.93 6.73
C GLU A 73 -14.41 9.62 6.10
N LYS A 74 -15.01 9.72 4.92
CA LYS A 74 -15.41 8.53 4.14
C LYS A 74 -14.31 8.17 3.15
N TYR A 75 -13.92 6.90 3.13
CA TYR A 75 -13.00 6.35 2.14
C TYR A 75 -13.64 5.18 1.42
N VAL A 76 -13.40 5.10 0.12
CA VAL A 76 -13.86 4.00 -0.74
C VAL A 76 -12.70 3.37 -1.47
N ALA A 77 -12.76 2.07 -1.70
CA ALA A 77 -11.85 1.38 -2.58
C ALA A 77 -12.20 1.70 -4.04
N ARG A 78 -11.22 2.15 -4.81
CA ARG A 78 -11.35 2.36 -6.26
C ARG A 78 -10.33 1.53 -6.99
N ASP A 79 -10.72 0.95 -8.10
CA ASP A 79 -9.83 0.19 -8.95
C ASP A 79 -8.73 1.09 -9.52
N LEU A 80 -7.50 0.55 -9.58
CA LEU A 80 -6.35 1.21 -10.20
C LEU A 80 -6.44 1.19 -11.72
N PHE A 81 -7.12 0.18 -12.27
CA PHE A 81 -7.21 -0.06 -13.71
C PHE A 81 -8.67 -0.14 -14.14
N THR A 82 -8.90 0.26 -15.37
CA THR A 82 -10.17 0.14 -16.10
C THR A 82 -9.86 -0.30 -17.52
N ASP A 83 -10.87 -0.75 -18.25
CA ASP A 83 -10.70 -1.00 -19.67
C ASP A 83 -10.28 0.28 -20.39
N THR A 84 -9.29 0.20 -21.26
CA THR A 84 -8.81 1.31 -22.08
C THR A 84 -8.88 0.92 -23.56
N THR A 85 -9.29 1.87 -24.40
CA THR A 85 -9.33 1.64 -25.88
C THR A 85 -8.51 2.71 -26.56
N GLU A 86 -7.52 2.30 -27.33
CA GLU A 86 -6.65 3.17 -28.11
C GLU A 86 -6.49 2.56 -29.52
N ASP A 87 -6.67 3.36 -30.56
CA ASP A 87 -6.59 2.95 -31.97
C ASP A 87 -7.45 1.72 -32.33
N GLY A 88 -8.61 1.57 -31.68
CA GLY A 88 -9.52 0.43 -31.89
C GLY A 88 -9.12 -0.87 -31.18
N VAL A 89 -8.02 -0.87 -30.43
CA VAL A 89 -7.60 -1.99 -29.59
C VAL A 89 -8.03 -1.73 -28.16
N THR A 90 -8.80 -2.66 -27.58
CA THR A 90 -9.20 -2.58 -26.18
C THR A 90 -8.29 -3.46 -25.34
N ILE A 91 -7.65 -2.86 -24.33
CA ILE A 91 -6.96 -3.56 -23.25
C ILE A 91 -7.91 -3.58 -22.05
N THR A 92 -8.25 -4.76 -21.61
CA THR A 92 -9.20 -4.95 -20.51
C THR A 92 -8.53 -4.65 -19.16
N LYS A 93 -9.35 -4.36 -18.13
CA LYS A 93 -8.91 -4.25 -16.75
C LYS A 93 -8.08 -5.45 -16.30
N ALA A 94 -8.51 -6.66 -16.67
CA ALA A 94 -7.80 -7.89 -16.30
C ALA A 94 -6.39 -7.98 -16.93
N GLU A 95 -6.22 -7.50 -18.16
CA GLU A 95 -4.90 -7.45 -18.82
C GLU A 95 -3.99 -6.42 -18.16
N HIS A 96 -4.53 -5.25 -17.77
CA HIS A 96 -3.78 -4.26 -17.00
C HIS A 96 -3.33 -4.81 -15.63
N GLU A 97 -4.22 -5.49 -14.92
CA GLU A 97 -3.91 -6.13 -13.62
C GLU A 97 -2.84 -7.22 -13.79
N ALA A 98 -2.94 -8.05 -14.83
CA ALA A 98 -1.94 -9.07 -15.13
C ALA A 98 -0.56 -8.47 -15.48
N ALA A 99 -0.52 -7.40 -16.27
CA ALA A 99 0.72 -6.69 -16.60
C ALA A 99 1.35 -6.06 -15.34
N TYR A 100 0.54 -5.47 -14.46
CA TYR A 100 1.00 -4.91 -13.20
C TYR A 100 1.55 -6.00 -12.28
N GLN A 101 0.85 -7.14 -12.14
CA GLN A 101 1.33 -8.27 -11.37
C GLN A 101 2.65 -8.82 -11.91
N ALA A 102 2.78 -8.96 -13.22
CA ALA A 102 4.03 -9.39 -13.83
C ALA A 102 5.21 -8.45 -13.51
N THR A 103 4.97 -7.14 -13.36
CA THR A 103 5.99 -6.17 -12.96
C THR A 103 6.41 -6.37 -11.50
N ILE A 104 5.44 -6.62 -10.60
CA ILE A 104 5.69 -6.95 -9.20
C ILE A 104 6.49 -8.24 -9.09
N ASP A 105 6.06 -9.27 -9.80
CA ASP A 105 6.72 -10.58 -9.81
C ASP A 105 8.15 -10.50 -10.35
N ALA A 106 8.39 -9.71 -11.38
CA ALA A 106 9.75 -9.47 -11.91
C ALA A 106 10.65 -8.80 -10.86
N THR A 107 10.14 -7.77 -10.19
CA THR A 107 10.87 -7.07 -9.12
C THR A 107 11.18 -8.00 -7.95
N THR A 108 10.21 -8.80 -7.53
CA THR A 108 10.36 -9.80 -6.46
C THR A 108 11.39 -10.87 -6.85
N ALA A 109 11.32 -11.35 -8.09
CA ALA A 109 12.29 -12.31 -8.63
C ALA A 109 13.72 -11.76 -8.60
N ASP A 110 13.93 -10.48 -8.92
CA ASP A 110 15.26 -9.87 -8.88
C ASP A 110 15.79 -9.74 -7.45
N VAL A 111 14.95 -9.38 -6.49
CA VAL A 111 15.32 -9.38 -5.06
C VAL A 111 15.76 -10.77 -4.62
N HIS A 112 14.98 -11.81 -4.96
CA HIS A 112 15.32 -13.19 -4.57
C HIS A 112 16.53 -13.74 -5.31
N ARG A 113 16.78 -13.36 -6.56
CA ARG A 113 18.04 -13.68 -7.27
C ARG A 113 19.26 -13.09 -6.57
N ASN A 114 19.15 -11.84 -6.10
CA ASN A 114 20.23 -11.18 -5.36
C ASN A 114 20.47 -11.86 -4.00
N THR A 115 19.42 -12.20 -3.27
CA THR A 115 19.52 -12.97 -2.02
C THR A 115 20.21 -14.32 -2.26
N ARG A 116 19.77 -15.06 -3.27
CA ARG A 116 20.40 -16.34 -3.69
C ARG A 116 21.89 -16.17 -3.99
N ALA A 117 22.23 -15.13 -4.76
CA ALA A 117 23.62 -14.86 -5.12
C ALA A 117 24.48 -14.59 -3.88
N SER A 118 23.98 -13.83 -2.92
CA SER A 118 24.66 -13.58 -1.64
C SER A 118 24.87 -14.87 -0.84
N LEU A 119 23.85 -15.72 -0.71
CA LEU A 119 23.93 -16.98 0.02
C LEU A 119 24.92 -17.98 -0.64
N LEU A 120 24.99 -18.00 -1.98
CA LEU A 120 25.97 -18.78 -2.71
C LEU A 120 27.38 -18.25 -2.50
N ALA A 121 27.58 -16.92 -2.57
CA ALA A 121 28.87 -16.27 -2.37
C ALA A 121 29.44 -16.53 -0.96
N GLU A 122 28.60 -16.57 0.08
CA GLU A 122 29.03 -16.95 1.44
C GLU A 122 29.69 -18.32 1.54
N THR A 123 29.45 -19.18 0.58
CA THR A 123 29.94 -20.58 0.58
C THR A 123 30.89 -20.85 -0.58
N ASP A 124 31.32 -19.82 -1.34
CA ASP A 124 32.20 -20.02 -2.51
C ASP A 124 33.63 -20.46 -2.11
N PHE A 125 34.08 -20.21 -0.87
CA PHE A 125 35.33 -20.67 -0.36
C PHE A 125 35.44 -22.21 -0.35
N TYR A 126 34.32 -22.94 -0.34
CA TYR A 126 34.31 -24.40 -0.51
C TYR A 126 34.77 -24.87 -1.91
N ALA A 127 34.90 -23.94 -2.88
CA ALA A 127 35.48 -24.27 -4.19
C ALA A 127 37.04 -24.35 -4.17
N LEU A 128 37.67 -23.95 -3.06
CA LEU A 128 39.12 -24.05 -2.91
C LEU A 128 39.57 -25.52 -2.77
N SER A 129 40.72 -25.85 -3.33
CA SER A 129 41.24 -27.25 -3.38
C SER A 129 41.65 -27.83 -2.02
N ASP A 130 41.86 -26.99 -1.02
CA ASP A 130 42.24 -27.33 0.34
C ASP A 130 41.07 -27.39 1.34
N VAL A 131 39.85 -27.15 0.85
CA VAL A 131 38.61 -27.15 1.67
C VAL A 131 37.72 -28.31 1.22
N THR A 132 37.36 -29.20 2.16
CA THR A 132 36.42 -30.29 1.88
C THR A 132 34.99 -29.82 2.07
N MET A 133 34.18 -29.88 1.00
CA MET A 133 32.77 -29.62 1.08
C MET A 133 32.01 -30.87 1.57
N THR A 134 31.15 -30.71 2.59
CA THR A 134 30.31 -31.81 3.08
C THR A 134 29.13 -32.07 2.12
N ASP A 135 28.55 -33.28 2.17
CA ASP A 135 27.36 -33.62 1.39
C ASP A 135 26.20 -32.69 1.72
N ALA A 136 26.02 -32.32 3.01
CA ALA A 136 24.98 -31.37 3.45
C ALA A 136 25.17 -29.99 2.82
N MET A 137 26.42 -29.49 2.75
CA MET A 137 26.71 -28.21 2.10
C MET A 137 26.51 -28.29 0.58
N THR A 138 26.85 -29.41 -0.03
CA THR A 138 26.60 -29.67 -1.46
C THR A 138 25.09 -29.63 -1.76
N ALA A 139 24.29 -30.31 -0.95
CA ALA A 139 22.82 -30.29 -1.08
C ALA A 139 22.24 -28.91 -0.88
N TYR A 140 22.68 -28.14 0.13
CA TYR A 140 22.29 -26.77 0.38
C TYR A 140 22.55 -25.86 -0.84
N ARG A 141 23.78 -25.91 -1.38
CA ARG A 141 24.17 -25.13 -2.56
C ARG A 141 23.35 -25.51 -3.80
N GLN A 142 23.05 -26.81 -3.97
CA GLN A 142 22.20 -27.25 -5.07
C GLN A 142 20.77 -26.75 -4.91
N ALA A 143 20.18 -26.85 -3.71
CA ALA A 143 18.85 -26.30 -3.44
C ALA A 143 18.76 -24.79 -3.70
N LEU A 144 19.81 -24.03 -3.37
CA LEU A 144 19.87 -22.59 -3.73
C LEU A 144 19.90 -22.38 -5.26
N ARG A 145 20.59 -23.20 -6.02
CA ARG A 145 20.61 -23.08 -7.48
C ARG A 145 19.24 -23.36 -8.10
N ASP A 146 18.52 -24.31 -7.51
CA ASP A 146 17.22 -24.79 -8.02
C ASP A 146 16.04 -23.97 -7.48
N ILE A 147 16.26 -23.00 -6.57
CA ILE A 147 15.20 -22.21 -5.91
C ILE A 147 14.26 -21.51 -6.89
N THR A 148 14.76 -21.16 -8.08
CA THR A 148 13.94 -20.52 -9.13
C THR A 148 12.93 -21.46 -9.78
N SER A 149 13.05 -22.77 -9.54
CA SER A 149 12.12 -23.81 -9.99
C SER A 149 11.08 -24.16 -8.91
N HIS A 150 11.13 -23.48 -7.74
CA HIS A 150 10.17 -23.70 -6.66
C HIS A 150 8.77 -23.29 -7.09
N SER A 151 7.74 -24.03 -6.67
CA SER A 151 6.34 -23.79 -7.05
C SER A 151 5.82 -22.40 -6.67
N ASN A 152 6.38 -21.80 -5.60
CA ASN A 152 6.01 -20.46 -5.13
C ASN A 152 6.86 -19.35 -5.79
N TRP A 153 7.77 -19.68 -6.69
CA TRP A 153 8.58 -18.66 -7.35
C TRP A 153 7.71 -17.71 -8.18
N PRO A 154 7.91 -16.38 -8.12
CA PRO A 154 8.93 -15.66 -7.33
C PRO A 154 8.49 -15.31 -5.90
N ASN A 155 7.30 -15.65 -5.47
CA ASN A 155 6.69 -15.24 -4.20
C ASN A 155 7.09 -16.20 -3.06
N LEU A 156 8.40 -16.30 -2.81
CA LEU A 156 8.98 -17.17 -1.77
C LEU A 156 8.79 -16.56 -0.38
N GLU A 157 8.36 -17.39 0.57
CA GLU A 157 8.38 -17.11 2.00
C GLU A 157 9.71 -17.57 2.62
N GLU A 158 10.01 -17.13 3.85
CA GLU A 158 11.24 -17.51 4.57
C GLU A 158 11.40 -19.04 4.66
N ALA A 159 10.31 -19.76 4.92
CA ALA A 159 10.30 -21.21 5.02
C ALA A 159 10.62 -21.94 3.70
N ASN A 160 10.57 -21.27 2.55
CA ASN A 160 10.89 -21.85 1.25
C ASN A 160 12.40 -21.82 0.95
N TRP A 161 13.19 -21.09 1.74
CA TRP A 161 14.63 -21.01 1.55
C TRP A 161 15.34 -22.20 2.19
N PRO A 162 16.37 -22.75 1.52
CA PRO A 162 17.20 -23.81 2.11
C PRO A 162 17.88 -23.32 3.38
N VAL A 163 17.91 -24.18 4.41
CA VAL A 163 18.61 -23.89 5.66
C VAL A 163 20.07 -24.30 5.53
N LYS A 164 20.97 -23.38 5.86
CA LYS A 164 22.41 -23.60 5.83
C LYS A 164 22.80 -24.62 6.93
N PRO A 165 23.51 -25.70 6.61
CA PRO A 165 23.96 -26.73 7.58
C PRO A 165 25.05 -26.24 8.52
#